data_b11e15a367be21f5b40403e6102821e9
#
_entry.id   b11e15a367be21f5b40403e6102821e9
#
_cell.length_a   1.000
_cell.length_b   1.000
_cell.length_c   1.000
_cell.angle_alpha   90.00
_cell.angle_beta   90.00
_cell.angle_gamma   90.00
#
_symmetry.space_group_name_H-M   'P 1'
#
loop_
_entity.id
_entity.type
_entity.pdbx_description
1 polymer ?
#
loop_
_entity_poly.entity_id
_entity_poly.type
_entity_poly.pdbx_seq_one_letter_code
_entity_poly.pdbx_strand_id
1 'polypeptide(L)'
;DCVISKTEDGRWQPFCGIYKKSCIPVLKEAIACGQLKMMNSVEKLRHRVFFAGEESWRYQNVNTPADYQTLHQPQHIIAISGYKNSGKTTLIEHLIPLLLERGIRVMTVKHDGHSYIPDVPGTDSYRFFMAGAKTSLIFDSEKFSVTTREGLSRQNLATFARDVDLILLEGFKWTNYKKIEVVRRATKREPIAQLTNRLAFVSDWSKEELSAKEEEVLLPNDIESIADFITREYKMGHLEEEDIKL
;
A
#
# COMPACT_ATOMS: atom_id res chain seq x y z
N ASP A 1 23.27 16.28 -25.63
CA ASP A 1 24.38 16.11 -24.67
C ASP A 1 23.95 15.26 -23.47
N CYS A 2 22.71 15.42 -22.98
CA CYS A 2 22.19 14.57 -21.91
C CYS A 2 20.68 14.31 -22.03
N VAL A 3 20.22 13.26 -21.31
CA VAL A 3 18.81 12.96 -21.06
C VAL A 3 18.65 12.94 -19.55
N ILE A 4 17.71 13.70 -19.03
CA ILE A 4 17.44 13.79 -17.58
C ILE A 4 15.99 13.50 -17.28
N SER A 5 15.73 12.92 -16.12
CA SER A 5 14.39 12.58 -15.70
C SER A 5 13.65 13.78 -15.10
N LYS A 6 12.34 13.81 -15.32
CA LYS A 6 11.42 14.74 -14.68
C LYS A 6 10.25 13.96 -14.12
N THR A 7 9.90 14.22 -12.88
CA THR A 7 8.76 13.60 -12.21
C THR A 7 7.45 14.24 -12.66
N GLU A 8 6.34 13.59 -12.40
CA GLU A 8 5.01 14.02 -12.82
C GLU A 8 4.62 15.37 -12.18
N ASP A 9 5.06 15.62 -10.93
CA ASP A 9 4.91 16.90 -10.22
C ASP A 9 5.83 18.02 -10.73
N GLY A 10 6.56 17.75 -11.82
CA GLY A 10 7.39 18.72 -12.50
C GLY A 10 8.81 18.89 -11.94
N ARG A 11 9.25 18.09 -10.98
CA ARG A 11 10.60 18.19 -10.41
C ARG A 11 11.64 17.55 -11.31
N TRP A 12 12.75 18.25 -11.51
CA TRP A 12 13.90 17.77 -12.24
C TRP A 12 14.76 16.85 -11.39
N GLN A 13 15.20 15.74 -11.99
CA GLN A 13 16.06 14.74 -11.36
C GLN A 13 17.40 14.64 -12.10
N PRO A 14 18.29 15.64 -11.97
CA PRO A 14 19.50 15.73 -12.77
C PRO A 14 20.49 14.60 -12.48
N PHE A 15 20.45 13.98 -11.31
CA PHE A 15 21.28 12.81 -10.99
C PHE A 15 20.71 11.50 -11.55
N CYS A 16 19.45 11.49 -11.95
CA CYS A 16 18.79 10.36 -12.64
C CYS A 16 18.75 10.63 -14.16
N GLY A 17 19.93 10.61 -14.77
CA GLY A 17 20.08 10.93 -16.19
C GLY A 17 21.28 10.27 -16.86
N ILE A 18 21.32 10.33 -18.16
CA ILE A 18 22.42 9.85 -18.98
C ILE A 18 23.15 11.04 -19.58
N TYR A 19 24.45 11.16 -19.32
CA TYR A 19 25.29 12.25 -19.77
C TYR A 19 26.36 11.74 -20.74
N LYS A 20 26.48 12.36 -21.90
CA LYS A 20 27.58 12.11 -22.83
C LYS A 20 28.87 12.71 -22.30
N LYS A 21 30.01 12.18 -22.74
CA LYS A 21 31.33 12.73 -22.38
C LYS A 21 31.50 14.19 -22.78
N SER A 22 30.76 14.68 -23.77
CA SER A 22 30.75 16.09 -24.16
C SER A 22 30.25 17.06 -23.08
N CYS A 23 29.57 16.54 -22.03
CA CYS A 23 29.14 17.37 -20.89
C CYS A 23 30.28 17.68 -19.92
N ILE A 24 31.38 16.91 -19.94
CA ILE A 24 32.48 17.00 -18.95
C ILE A 24 33.10 18.41 -18.89
N PRO A 25 33.40 19.09 -20.00
CA PRO A 25 33.97 20.44 -19.93
C PRO A 25 33.08 21.44 -19.19
N VAL A 26 31.76 21.43 -19.49
CA VAL A 26 30.79 22.34 -18.87
C VAL A 26 30.66 22.07 -17.37
N LEU A 27 30.66 20.78 -16.97
CA LEU A 27 30.59 20.39 -15.55
C LEU A 27 31.87 20.78 -14.80
N LYS A 28 33.05 20.59 -15.40
CA LYS A 28 34.34 21.01 -14.82
C LYS A 28 34.40 22.51 -14.61
N GLU A 29 33.98 23.30 -15.61
CA GLU A 29 33.93 24.74 -15.50
C GLU A 29 32.99 25.21 -14.38
N ALA A 30 31.79 24.61 -14.31
CA ALA A 30 30.83 24.91 -13.24
C ALA A 30 31.43 24.66 -11.84
N ILE A 31 32.11 23.53 -11.66
CA ILE A 31 32.79 23.20 -10.40
C ILE A 31 33.92 24.20 -10.09
N ALA A 32 34.73 24.54 -11.08
CA ALA A 32 35.82 25.51 -10.92
C ALA A 32 35.33 26.92 -10.53
N CYS A 33 34.12 27.28 -11.00
CA CYS A 33 33.45 28.54 -10.66
C CYS A 33 32.61 28.45 -9.36
N GLY A 34 32.63 27.34 -8.63
CA GLY A 34 31.85 27.15 -7.39
C GLY A 34 30.34 26.98 -7.62
N GLN A 35 29.90 26.74 -8.86
CA GLN A 35 28.49 26.51 -9.20
C GLN A 35 28.13 25.04 -9.00
N LEU A 36 27.83 24.65 -7.77
CA LEU A 36 27.57 23.25 -7.40
C LEU A 36 26.11 22.78 -7.68
N LYS A 37 25.22 23.71 -8.03
CA LYS A 37 23.83 23.34 -8.35
C LYS A 37 23.78 22.73 -9.75
N MET A 38 23.55 21.41 -9.83
CA MET A 38 23.61 20.62 -11.06
C MET A 38 22.70 21.16 -12.17
N MET A 39 21.51 21.67 -11.83
CA MET A 39 20.58 22.24 -12.80
C MET A 39 21.16 23.43 -13.57
N ASN A 40 21.99 24.27 -12.94
CA ASN A 40 22.63 25.40 -13.61
C ASN A 40 23.57 24.93 -14.73
N SER A 41 24.16 23.74 -14.58
CA SER A 41 24.99 23.12 -15.62
C SER A 41 24.14 22.47 -16.71
N VAL A 42 23.04 21.82 -16.34
CA VAL A 42 22.11 21.18 -17.29
C VAL A 42 21.48 22.19 -18.24
N GLU A 43 21.13 23.38 -17.74
CA GLU A 43 20.53 24.45 -18.55
C GLU A 43 21.49 24.96 -19.67
N LYS A 44 22.82 24.80 -19.48
CA LYS A 44 23.84 25.12 -20.47
C LYS A 44 24.05 24.02 -21.52
N LEU A 45 23.46 22.84 -21.30
CA LEU A 45 23.62 21.65 -22.14
C LEU A 45 22.35 21.44 -23.01
N ARG A 46 22.54 20.91 -24.22
CA ARG A 46 21.40 20.40 -24.98
C ARG A 46 20.87 19.14 -24.31
N HIS A 47 19.70 19.22 -23.72
CA HIS A 47 19.11 18.11 -23.00
C HIS A 47 17.75 17.70 -23.55
N ARG A 48 17.41 16.43 -23.35
CA ARG A 48 16.07 15.88 -23.53
C ARG A 48 15.51 15.49 -22.17
N VAL A 49 14.20 15.56 -22.06
CA VAL A 49 13.48 15.18 -20.83
C VAL A 49 12.91 13.79 -21.02
N PHE A 50 13.14 12.95 -20.03
CA PHE A 50 12.42 11.69 -19.86
C PHE A 50 11.41 11.88 -18.73
N PHE A 51 10.15 11.69 -19.04
CA PHE A 51 9.09 11.74 -18.02
C PHE A 51 8.92 10.38 -17.39
N ALA A 52 9.04 10.32 -16.07
CA ALA A 52 8.97 9.08 -15.29
C ALA A 52 7.54 8.50 -15.21
N GLY A 53 6.51 9.27 -15.56
CA GLY A 53 5.11 8.82 -15.53
C GLY A 53 4.70 8.27 -14.18
N GLU A 54 3.95 7.18 -14.18
CA GLU A 54 3.47 6.49 -12.98
C GLU A 54 4.59 5.96 -12.06
N GLU A 55 5.80 5.84 -12.56
CA GLU A 55 6.97 5.41 -11.78
C GLU A 55 7.74 6.58 -11.16
N SER A 56 7.22 7.80 -11.19
CA SER A 56 7.90 9.00 -10.63
C SER A 56 8.25 8.86 -9.14
N TRP A 57 7.54 8.02 -8.39
CA TRP A 57 7.84 7.65 -7.01
C TRP A 57 9.25 7.04 -6.83
N ARG A 58 9.81 6.37 -7.85
CA ARG A 58 11.17 5.81 -7.83
C ARG A 58 12.27 6.87 -7.81
N TYR A 59 11.92 8.12 -8.06
CA TYR A 59 12.85 9.24 -8.13
C TYR A 59 12.72 10.19 -6.93
N GLN A 60 12.23 9.70 -5.80
CA GLN A 60 12.15 10.50 -4.59
C GLN A 60 13.54 10.87 -4.07
N ASN A 61 13.71 12.15 -3.75
CA ASN A 61 14.96 12.66 -3.23
C ASN A 61 15.04 12.35 -1.73
N VAL A 62 16.06 11.62 -1.32
CA VAL A 62 16.36 11.28 0.07
C VAL A 62 17.47 12.16 0.54
N ASN A 63 17.15 13.24 1.24
CA ASN A 63 18.13 14.23 1.70
C ASN A 63 18.38 14.16 3.20
N THR A 64 17.50 13.50 3.95
CA THR A 64 17.59 13.38 5.41
C THR A 64 17.45 11.93 5.86
N PRO A 65 17.96 11.55 7.05
CA PRO A 65 17.69 10.24 7.63
C PRO A 65 16.20 9.93 7.78
N ALA A 66 15.36 10.96 8.02
CA ALA A 66 13.93 10.81 8.10
C ALA A 66 13.31 10.45 6.73
N ASP A 67 13.77 11.08 5.63
CA ASP A 67 13.35 10.71 4.28
C ASP A 67 13.71 9.26 3.97
N TYR A 68 14.92 8.83 4.36
CA TYR A 68 15.40 7.46 4.19
C TYR A 68 14.51 6.46 4.96
N GLN A 69 14.22 6.73 6.22
CA GLN A 69 13.35 5.88 7.05
C GLN A 69 11.93 5.77 6.46
N THR A 70 11.40 6.87 5.93
CA THR A 70 10.07 6.88 5.30
C THR A 70 10.00 6.02 4.03
N LEU A 71 11.11 5.92 3.28
CA LEU A 71 11.18 5.13 2.04
C LEU A 71 11.45 3.64 2.27
N HIS A 72 12.06 3.28 3.39
CA HIS A 72 12.58 1.94 3.66
C HIS A 72 11.89 1.23 4.81
N GLN A 73 10.77 1.74 5.32
CA GLN A 73 9.96 0.94 6.22
C GLN A 73 9.18 -0.09 5.40
N PRO A 74 9.54 -1.37 5.50
CA PRO A 74 8.71 -2.42 4.92
C PRO A 74 7.32 -2.30 5.53
N GLN A 75 6.31 -2.42 4.69
CA GLN A 75 4.93 -2.42 5.16
C GLN A 75 4.56 -3.85 5.51
N HIS A 76 4.05 -4.08 6.71
CA HIS A 76 3.51 -5.39 7.05
C HIS A 76 2.09 -5.51 6.50
N ILE A 77 1.86 -6.52 5.68
CA ILE A 77 0.59 -6.71 4.98
C ILE A 77 0.11 -8.15 5.15
N ILE A 78 -1.15 -8.30 5.52
CA ILE A 78 -1.83 -9.60 5.50
C ILE A 78 -3.23 -9.47 4.91
N ALA A 79 -3.61 -10.41 4.06
CA ALA A 79 -4.95 -10.43 3.46
C ALA A 79 -5.86 -11.43 4.19
N ILE A 80 -7.04 -11.01 4.54
CA ILE A 80 -8.12 -11.87 5.02
C ILE A 80 -8.99 -12.24 3.82
N SER A 81 -8.75 -13.43 3.27
CA SER A 81 -9.37 -13.93 2.05
C SER A 81 -10.49 -14.94 2.34
N GLY A 82 -11.27 -15.28 1.34
CA GLY A 82 -12.40 -16.22 1.45
C GLY A 82 -13.58 -15.82 0.59
N TYR A 83 -14.56 -16.68 0.47
CA TYR A 83 -15.77 -16.40 -0.31
C TYR A 83 -16.65 -15.31 0.33
N LYS A 84 -17.59 -14.77 -0.46
CA LYS A 84 -18.60 -13.84 0.05
C LYS A 84 -19.37 -14.50 1.19
N ASN A 85 -19.68 -13.73 2.24
CA ASN A 85 -20.41 -14.17 3.43
C ASN A 85 -19.69 -15.23 4.28
N SER A 86 -18.35 -15.37 4.16
CA SER A 86 -17.58 -16.26 5.05
C SER A 86 -17.24 -15.64 6.42
N GLY A 87 -17.60 -14.39 6.68
CA GLY A 87 -17.37 -13.72 7.95
C GLY A 87 -16.07 -12.91 8.03
N LYS A 88 -15.43 -12.59 6.90
CA LYS A 88 -14.18 -11.80 6.86
C LYS A 88 -14.30 -10.44 7.54
N THR A 89 -15.33 -9.68 7.20
CA THR A 89 -15.55 -8.35 7.78
C THR A 89 -15.72 -8.44 9.29
N THR A 90 -16.57 -9.36 9.78
CA THR A 90 -16.77 -9.59 11.21
C THR A 90 -15.47 -10.01 11.91
N LEU A 91 -14.66 -10.86 11.27
CA LEU A 91 -13.35 -11.24 11.81
C LEU A 91 -12.43 -10.02 11.94
N ILE A 92 -12.33 -9.19 10.91
CA ILE A 92 -11.50 -7.97 10.93
C ILE A 92 -11.98 -7.01 12.02
N GLU A 93 -13.29 -6.80 12.15
CA GLU A 93 -13.88 -5.95 13.19
C GLU A 93 -13.47 -6.37 14.61
N HIS A 94 -13.42 -7.69 14.88
CA HIS A 94 -13.01 -8.19 16.18
C HIS A 94 -11.47 -8.22 16.36
N LEU A 95 -10.70 -8.36 15.29
CA LEU A 95 -9.24 -8.37 15.35
C LEU A 95 -8.65 -6.99 15.63
N ILE A 96 -9.23 -5.93 15.08
CA ILE A 96 -8.70 -4.56 15.22
C ILE A 96 -8.46 -4.16 16.68
N PRO A 97 -9.42 -4.28 17.62
CA PRO A 97 -9.19 -3.90 19.01
C PRO A 97 -8.10 -4.74 19.68
N LEU A 98 -8.05 -6.06 19.41
CA LEU A 98 -7.05 -6.94 19.98
C LEU A 98 -5.63 -6.64 19.48
N LEU A 99 -5.49 -6.31 18.19
CA LEU A 99 -4.19 -5.90 17.62
C LEU A 99 -3.76 -4.55 18.21
N LEU A 100 -4.69 -3.63 18.40
CA LEU A 100 -4.40 -2.34 19.03
C LEU A 100 -3.95 -2.51 20.50
N GLU A 101 -4.58 -3.40 21.28
CA GLU A 101 -4.15 -3.75 22.63
C GLU A 101 -2.73 -4.34 22.67
N ARG A 102 -2.31 -5.00 21.60
CA ARG A 102 -0.94 -5.52 21.41
C ARG A 102 0.05 -4.48 20.88
N GLY A 103 -0.40 -3.21 20.76
CA GLY A 103 0.40 -2.07 20.29
C GLY A 103 0.59 -2.04 18.77
N ILE A 104 -0.25 -2.75 18.00
CA ILE A 104 -0.20 -2.80 16.54
C ILE A 104 -1.29 -1.89 15.96
N ARG A 105 -0.91 -0.76 15.37
CA ARG A 105 -1.83 0.17 14.69
C ARG A 105 -2.19 -0.38 13.32
N VAL A 106 -3.47 -0.51 13.06
CA VAL A 106 -4.00 -1.19 11.88
C VAL A 106 -4.61 -0.20 10.89
N MET A 107 -4.29 -0.40 9.61
CA MET A 107 -5.02 0.16 8.48
C MET A 107 -5.80 -0.95 7.79
N THR A 108 -7.06 -0.70 7.42
CA THR A 108 -7.85 -1.64 6.63
C THR A 108 -8.00 -1.16 5.20
N VAL A 109 -7.86 -2.06 4.23
CA VAL A 109 -8.11 -1.78 2.81
C VAL A 109 -9.07 -2.82 2.28
N LYS A 110 -10.17 -2.36 1.70
CA LYS A 110 -11.16 -3.22 1.06
C LYS A 110 -11.30 -2.86 -0.41
N HIS A 111 -11.16 -3.85 -1.28
CA HIS A 111 -11.48 -3.72 -2.68
C HIS A 111 -12.92 -4.18 -2.91
N ASP A 112 -13.78 -3.27 -3.34
CA ASP A 112 -15.12 -3.62 -3.79
C ASP A 112 -15.08 -3.82 -5.32
N GLY A 113 -15.43 -5.02 -5.78
CA GLY A 113 -15.49 -5.34 -7.22
C GLY A 113 -16.66 -4.68 -7.97
N HIS A 114 -17.49 -3.94 -7.27
CA HIS A 114 -18.61 -3.18 -7.79
C HIS A 114 -18.45 -1.70 -7.46
N SER A 115 -19.17 -0.83 -8.20
CA SER A 115 -19.19 0.59 -7.83
C SER A 115 -19.84 0.76 -6.45
N TYR A 116 -19.10 1.38 -5.52
CA TYR A 116 -19.61 1.70 -4.18
C TYR A 116 -20.02 3.18 -4.11
N ILE A 117 -20.92 3.49 -3.19
CA ILE A 117 -21.30 4.86 -2.89
C ILE A 117 -20.38 5.35 -1.76
N PRO A 118 -19.50 6.33 -2.02
CA PRO A 118 -18.45 6.70 -1.09
C PRO A 118 -18.92 7.53 0.11
N ASP A 119 -20.12 8.07 0.05
CA ASP A 119 -20.65 8.99 1.05
C ASP A 119 -22.18 8.81 1.17
N VAL A 120 -22.77 9.41 2.21
CA VAL A 120 -24.22 9.34 2.45
C VAL A 120 -24.94 10.19 1.42
N PRO A 121 -25.86 9.62 0.61
CA PRO A 121 -26.65 10.39 -0.35
C PRO A 121 -27.40 11.55 0.31
N GLY A 122 -27.28 12.74 -0.28
CA GLY A 122 -27.94 13.95 0.18
C GLY A 122 -27.11 14.85 1.09
N THR A 123 -25.97 14.41 1.61
CA THR A 123 -25.01 15.27 2.33
C THR A 123 -24.32 16.27 1.39
N ASP A 124 -23.81 17.34 1.90
CA ASP A 124 -23.14 18.38 1.08
C ASP A 124 -21.88 17.83 0.39
N SER A 125 -21.07 17.04 1.08
CA SER A 125 -19.89 16.36 0.51
C SER A 125 -20.26 15.44 -0.65
N TYR A 126 -21.32 14.64 -0.50
CA TYR A 126 -21.87 13.82 -1.57
C TYR A 126 -22.32 14.68 -2.76
N ARG A 127 -23.07 15.77 -2.51
CA ARG A 127 -23.55 16.66 -3.57
C ARG A 127 -22.41 17.32 -4.33
N PHE A 128 -21.37 17.78 -3.65
CA PHE A 128 -20.19 18.36 -4.30
C PHE A 128 -19.47 17.34 -5.17
N PHE A 129 -19.30 16.12 -4.68
CA PHE A 129 -18.69 15.05 -5.44
C PHE A 129 -19.54 14.70 -6.67
N MET A 130 -20.85 14.54 -6.51
CA MET A 130 -21.75 14.23 -7.63
C MET A 130 -21.84 15.35 -8.66
N ALA A 131 -21.70 16.61 -8.23
CA ALA A 131 -21.65 17.78 -9.14
C ALA A 131 -20.39 17.86 -10.00
N GLY A 132 -19.40 16.98 -9.76
CA GLY A 132 -18.20 16.86 -10.61
C GLY A 132 -16.90 17.26 -9.95
N ALA A 133 -16.86 17.52 -8.64
CA ALA A 133 -15.61 17.75 -7.94
C ALA A 133 -14.67 16.55 -8.14
N LYS A 134 -13.41 16.80 -8.49
CA LYS A 134 -12.37 15.78 -8.62
C LYS A 134 -12.12 15.09 -7.27
N THR A 135 -12.09 15.89 -6.21
CA THR A 135 -11.90 15.42 -4.83
C THR A 135 -12.85 16.19 -3.92
N SER A 136 -13.49 15.48 -3.01
CA SER A 136 -14.30 16.03 -1.91
C SER A 136 -13.66 15.61 -0.59
N LEU A 137 -13.46 16.57 0.32
CA LEU A 137 -12.87 16.34 1.63
C LEU A 137 -13.81 16.93 2.68
N ILE A 138 -14.11 16.13 3.68
CA ILE A 138 -14.85 16.54 4.87
C ILE A 138 -14.01 16.24 6.11
N PHE A 139 -13.98 17.15 7.07
CA PHE A 139 -13.18 16.98 8.28
C PHE A 139 -13.85 17.65 9.51
N ASP A 140 -13.48 17.17 10.67
CA ASP A 140 -13.71 17.81 11.96
C ASP A 140 -12.38 17.89 12.75
N SER A 141 -12.44 18.14 14.07
CA SER A 141 -11.25 18.25 14.92
C SER A 141 -10.50 16.92 15.13
N GLU A 142 -11.12 15.78 14.83
CA GLU A 142 -10.59 14.45 15.17
C GLU A 142 -10.31 13.58 13.96
N LYS A 143 -11.06 13.77 12.87
CA LYS A 143 -11.01 12.90 11.70
C LYS A 143 -11.32 13.63 10.41
N PHE A 144 -10.94 13.04 9.30
CA PHE A 144 -11.32 13.49 7.97
C PHE A 144 -11.65 12.31 7.05
N SER A 145 -12.43 12.59 6.01
CA SER A 145 -12.70 11.65 4.92
C SER A 145 -12.40 12.29 3.58
N VAL A 146 -11.85 11.51 2.67
CA VAL A 146 -11.52 11.93 1.30
C VAL A 146 -12.19 11.01 0.32
N THR A 147 -12.92 11.59 -0.62
CA THR A 147 -13.46 10.89 -1.78
C THR A 147 -12.86 11.50 -3.03
N THR A 148 -12.23 10.68 -3.88
CA THR A 148 -11.63 11.13 -5.14
C THR A 148 -12.13 10.28 -6.30
N ARG A 149 -12.12 10.85 -7.52
CA ARG A 149 -12.43 10.15 -8.78
C ARG A 149 -11.23 9.38 -9.33
N GLU A 150 -10.12 9.44 -8.65
CA GLU A 150 -8.93 8.66 -8.97
C GLU A 150 -8.95 7.33 -8.24
N GLY A 151 -8.47 6.27 -8.89
CA GLY A 151 -8.23 4.99 -8.22
C GLY A 151 -7.19 5.13 -7.12
N LEU A 152 -7.19 4.20 -6.17
CA LEU A 152 -6.19 4.16 -5.11
C LEU A 152 -4.82 3.88 -5.73
N SER A 153 -3.94 4.88 -5.69
CA SER A 153 -2.56 4.74 -6.13
C SER A 153 -1.69 4.22 -4.99
N ARG A 154 -0.56 3.60 -5.35
CA ARG A 154 0.46 3.20 -4.38
C ARG A 154 0.96 4.38 -3.53
N GLN A 155 1.15 5.55 -4.12
CA GLN A 155 1.60 6.73 -3.41
C GLN A 155 0.58 7.20 -2.36
N ASN A 156 -0.71 7.18 -2.71
CA ASN A 156 -1.78 7.51 -1.77
C ASN A 156 -1.82 6.50 -0.61
N LEU A 157 -1.70 5.20 -0.93
CA LEU A 157 -1.69 4.16 0.09
C LEU A 157 -0.49 4.31 1.04
N ALA A 158 0.71 4.52 0.51
CA ALA A 158 1.90 4.75 1.33
C ALA A 158 1.78 6.00 2.23
N THR A 159 1.11 7.05 1.75
CA THR A 159 0.84 8.25 2.56
C THR A 159 -0.06 7.93 3.75
N PHE A 160 -1.14 7.17 3.54
CA PHE A 160 -2.07 6.78 4.61
C PHE A 160 -1.47 5.73 5.56
N ALA A 161 -0.54 4.90 5.07
CA ALA A 161 0.10 3.86 5.87
C ALA A 161 1.31 4.35 6.71
N ARG A 162 1.68 5.64 6.65
CA ARG A 162 2.89 6.17 7.31
C ARG A 162 2.96 5.88 8.80
N ASP A 163 1.83 6.00 9.50
CA ASP A 163 1.72 5.83 10.96
C ASP A 163 0.99 4.54 11.34
N VAL A 164 1.10 3.51 10.50
CA VAL A 164 0.42 2.22 10.63
C VAL A 164 1.47 1.13 10.71
N ASP A 165 1.24 0.15 11.57
CA ASP A 165 2.16 -0.98 11.78
C ASP A 165 1.77 -2.19 10.92
N LEU A 166 0.47 -2.36 10.62
CA LEU A 166 -0.07 -3.50 9.87
C LEU A 166 -1.21 -3.07 8.95
N ILE A 167 -1.18 -3.51 7.69
CA ILE A 167 -2.26 -3.33 6.73
C ILE A 167 -3.05 -4.65 6.62
N LEU A 168 -4.34 -4.60 6.96
CA LEU A 168 -5.27 -5.70 6.76
C LEU A 168 -6.05 -5.49 5.46
N LEU A 169 -5.87 -6.39 4.50
CA LEU A 169 -6.57 -6.37 3.22
C LEU A 169 -7.80 -7.29 3.29
N GLU A 170 -9.02 -6.77 3.09
CA GLU A 170 -10.20 -7.62 2.97
C GLU A 170 -10.39 -8.10 1.53
N GLY A 171 -10.27 -9.39 1.31
CA GLY A 171 -10.41 -10.05 0.02
C GLY A 171 -9.08 -10.36 -0.63
N PHE A 172 -8.67 -9.60 -1.59
CA PHE A 172 -7.37 -9.67 -2.29
C PHE A 172 -6.85 -11.09 -2.60
N LYS A 173 -7.73 -11.95 -3.09
CA LYS A 173 -7.46 -13.39 -3.33
C LYS A 173 -6.31 -13.63 -4.29
N TRP A 174 -6.15 -12.76 -5.29
CA TRP A 174 -5.25 -12.96 -6.43
C TRP A 174 -3.94 -12.17 -6.34
N THR A 175 -3.68 -11.59 -5.17
CA THR A 175 -2.40 -10.92 -4.89
C THR A 175 -1.37 -11.91 -4.34
N ASN A 176 -0.10 -11.50 -4.30
CA ASN A 176 0.98 -12.32 -3.74
C ASN A 176 1.18 -12.13 -2.22
N TYR A 177 0.35 -11.33 -1.57
CA TYR A 177 0.46 -11.13 -0.11
C TYR A 177 0.20 -12.41 0.68
N LYS A 178 0.75 -12.47 1.88
CA LYS A 178 0.43 -13.50 2.87
C LYS A 178 -1.04 -13.44 3.23
N LYS A 179 -1.66 -14.60 3.43
CA LYS A 179 -3.12 -14.67 3.59
C LYS A 179 -3.55 -15.59 4.72
N ILE A 180 -4.64 -15.18 5.36
CA ILE A 180 -5.51 -16.07 6.14
C ILE A 180 -6.76 -16.30 5.30
N GLU A 181 -7.12 -17.56 5.07
CA GLU A 181 -8.36 -17.91 4.37
C GLU A 181 -9.47 -18.25 5.35
N VAL A 182 -10.59 -17.54 5.25
CA VAL A 182 -11.79 -17.82 6.06
C VAL A 182 -12.69 -18.79 5.31
N VAL A 183 -12.77 -20.02 5.82
CA VAL A 183 -13.58 -21.12 5.27
C VAL A 183 -14.60 -21.55 6.32
N ARG A 184 -15.89 -21.50 5.98
CA ARG A 184 -16.98 -21.82 6.91
C ARG A 184 -17.93 -22.84 6.31
N ARG A 185 -18.33 -23.85 7.10
CA ARG A 185 -19.35 -24.84 6.71
C ARG A 185 -20.65 -24.18 6.22
N ALA A 186 -21.01 -23.07 6.86
CA ALA A 186 -22.22 -22.30 6.49
C ALA A 186 -22.19 -21.80 5.05
N THR A 187 -21.02 -21.57 4.45
CA THR A 187 -20.91 -21.15 3.05
C THR A 187 -21.08 -22.29 2.05
N LYS A 188 -20.98 -23.55 2.52
CA LYS A 188 -20.98 -24.77 1.68
C LYS A 188 -19.95 -24.70 0.54
N ARG A 189 -18.81 -24.05 0.76
CA ARG A 189 -17.75 -23.89 -0.23
C ARG A 189 -16.42 -24.40 0.33
N GLU A 190 -15.73 -25.15 -0.50
CA GLU A 190 -14.38 -25.61 -0.24
C GLU A 190 -13.35 -24.46 -0.28
N PRO A 191 -12.15 -24.68 0.27
CA PRO A 191 -11.06 -23.73 0.13
C PRO A 191 -10.82 -23.30 -1.32
N ILE A 192 -10.31 -22.08 -1.51
CA ILE A 192 -9.97 -21.56 -2.83
C ILE A 192 -8.71 -22.29 -3.34
N ALA A 193 -8.89 -23.17 -4.34
CA ALA A 193 -7.84 -24.08 -4.83
C ALA A 193 -6.56 -23.37 -5.31
N GLN A 194 -6.68 -22.15 -5.88
CA GLN A 194 -5.57 -21.39 -6.43
C GLN A 194 -5.07 -20.27 -5.51
N LEU A 195 -5.43 -20.28 -4.22
CA LEU A 195 -4.97 -19.28 -3.29
C LEU A 195 -3.50 -19.52 -2.93
N THR A 196 -2.63 -18.60 -3.33
CA THR A 196 -1.20 -18.62 -3.03
C THR A 196 -0.88 -17.95 -1.71
N ASN A 197 0.25 -18.27 -1.10
CA ASN A 197 0.77 -17.63 0.12
C ASN A 197 -0.21 -17.68 1.31
N ARG A 198 -0.97 -18.76 1.43
CA ARG A 198 -1.82 -19.02 2.58
C ARG A 198 -0.95 -19.42 3.76
N LEU A 199 -1.06 -18.70 4.89
CA LEU A 199 -0.39 -19.02 6.14
C LEU A 199 -1.28 -19.84 7.06
N ALA A 200 -2.57 -19.54 7.09
CA ALA A 200 -3.53 -20.19 7.97
C ALA A 200 -4.93 -20.23 7.37
N PHE A 201 -5.73 -21.13 7.92
CA PHE A 201 -7.17 -21.13 7.79
C PHE A 201 -7.83 -20.63 9.08
N VAL A 202 -8.90 -19.85 8.94
CA VAL A 202 -9.87 -19.62 10.00
C VAL A 202 -11.12 -20.39 9.63
N SER A 203 -11.33 -21.53 10.31
CA SER A 203 -12.32 -22.51 9.86
C SER A 203 -12.95 -23.32 10.99
N ASP A 204 -14.18 -23.74 10.74
CA ASP A 204 -14.92 -24.78 11.48
C ASP A 204 -14.82 -26.18 10.81
N TRP A 205 -13.91 -26.33 9.83
CA TRP A 205 -13.52 -27.60 9.23
C TRP A 205 -12.24 -28.11 9.90
N SER A 206 -12.04 -29.45 9.90
CA SER A 206 -10.80 -30.03 10.39
C SER A 206 -9.64 -29.81 9.40
N LYS A 207 -8.41 -30.03 9.89
CA LYS A 207 -7.20 -29.93 9.08
C LYS A 207 -7.22 -30.87 7.89
N GLU A 208 -7.75 -32.08 8.08
CA GLU A 208 -7.89 -33.12 7.05
C GLU A 208 -8.91 -32.71 5.99
N GLU A 209 -10.07 -32.19 6.41
CA GLU A 209 -11.11 -31.71 5.48
C GLU A 209 -10.66 -30.54 4.62
N LEU A 210 -9.81 -29.65 5.19
CA LEU A 210 -9.20 -28.52 4.47
C LEU A 210 -8.04 -28.94 3.57
N SER A 211 -7.56 -30.17 3.67
CA SER A 211 -6.31 -30.64 3.05
C SER A 211 -5.12 -29.73 3.39
N ALA A 212 -5.13 -29.15 4.58
CA ALA A 212 -4.08 -28.26 5.05
C ALA A 212 -2.80 -29.03 5.33
N LYS A 213 -1.67 -28.58 4.80
CA LYS A 213 -0.36 -29.23 4.95
C LYS A 213 0.45 -28.55 6.06
N GLU A 214 0.94 -27.36 5.74
CA GLU A 214 1.78 -26.55 6.62
C GLU A 214 0.97 -25.43 7.31
N GLU A 215 -0.20 -25.11 6.74
CA GLU A 215 -1.04 -24.04 7.27
C GLU A 215 -1.62 -24.39 8.63
N GLU A 216 -1.66 -23.43 9.54
CA GLU A 216 -2.40 -23.53 10.79
C GLU A 216 -3.90 -23.47 10.56
N VAL A 217 -4.67 -24.17 11.41
CA VAL A 217 -6.13 -24.11 11.40
C VAL A 217 -6.58 -23.51 12.71
N LEU A 218 -7.14 -22.31 12.65
CA LEU A 218 -7.61 -21.53 13.78
C LEU A 218 -9.14 -21.54 13.83
N LEU A 219 -9.70 -21.63 15.02
CA LEU A 219 -11.16 -21.66 15.19
C LEU A 219 -11.74 -20.25 14.98
N PRO A 220 -12.85 -20.13 14.23
CA PRO A 220 -13.45 -18.82 13.92
C PRO A 220 -13.95 -18.02 15.13
N ASN A 221 -14.24 -18.69 16.24
CA ASN A 221 -14.71 -18.03 17.47
C ASN A 221 -13.58 -17.76 18.47
N ASP A 222 -12.38 -18.21 18.19
CA ASP A 222 -11.18 -17.96 19.00
C ASP A 222 -10.38 -16.79 18.40
N ILE A 223 -10.94 -15.59 18.55
CA ILE A 223 -10.36 -14.37 17.98
C ILE A 223 -9.00 -14.06 18.61
N GLU A 224 -8.81 -14.39 19.89
CA GLU A 224 -7.54 -14.19 20.60
C GLU A 224 -6.42 -14.99 19.94
N SER A 225 -6.62 -16.28 19.69
CA SER A 225 -5.62 -17.12 19.01
C SER A 225 -5.32 -16.64 17.60
N ILE A 226 -6.32 -16.08 16.90
CA ILE A 226 -6.10 -15.49 15.55
C ILE A 226 -5.27 -14.21 15.66
N ALA A 227 -5.55 -13.36 16.65
CA ALA A 227 -4.76 -12.15 16.88
C ALA A 227 -3.33 -12.47 17.32
N ASP A 228 -3.13 -13.52 18.13
CA ASP A 228 -1.79 -13.99 18.53
C ASP A 228 -1.02 -14.54 17.32
N PHE A 229 -1.67 -15.29 16.45
CA PHE A 229 -1.07 -15.75 15.20
C PHE A 229 -0.58 -14.56 14.36
N ILE A 230 -1.43 -13.59 14.09
CA ILE A 230 -1.07 -12.40 13.30
C ILE A 230 0.08 -11.62 13.96
N THR A 231 0.02 -11.45 15.28
CA THR A 231 1.06 -10.76 16.07
C THR A 231 2.40 -11.48 15.98
N ARG A 232 2.40 -12.81 16.02
CA ARG A 232 3.59 -13.64 15.86
C ARG A 232 4.20 -13.45 14.47
N GLU A 233 3.40 -13.59 13.41
CA GLU A 233 3.85 -13.43 12.03
C GLU A 233 4.39 -12.02 11.76
N TYR A 234 3.74 -10.99 12.33
CA TYR A 234 4.20 -9.61 12.31
C TYR A 234 5.58 -9.45 12.95
N LYS A 235 5.76 -9.94 14.20
CA LYS A 235 7.02 -9.83 14.94
C LYS A 235 8.17 -10.61 14.31
N MET A 236 7.89 -11.68 13.57
CA MET A 236 8.89 -12.48 12.84
C MET A 236 9.28 -11.85 11.49
N GLY A 237 8.66 -10.74 11.08
CA GLY A 237 8.90 -10.10 9.79
C GLY A 237 8.30 -10.87 8.59
N HIS A 238 7.50 -11.91 8.82
CA HIS A 238 6.94 -12.73 7.75
C HIS A 238 5.90 -11.99 6.91
N LEU A 239 5.39 -10.86 7.39
CA LEU A 239 4.39 -10.03 6.72
C LEU A 239 5.02 -8.80 6.02
N GLU A 240 6.34 -8.67 6.04
CA GLU A 240 7.04 -7.56 5.39
C GLU A 240 6.93 -7.65 3.87
N GLU A 241 6.59 -6.53 3.27
CA GLU A 241 6.47 -6.35 1.83
C GLU A 241 7.22 -5.09 1.41
N GLU A 242 8.17 -5.23 0.50
CA GLU A 242 8.92 -4.09 -0.05
C GLU A 242 8.04 -3.22 -0.95
N ASP A 243 7.02 -3.81 -1.56
CA ASP A 243 6.21 -3.22 -2.60
C ASP A 243 4.72 -3.52 -2.41
N ILE A 244 3.92 -2.47 -2.17
CA ILE A 244 2.46 -2.59 -2.14
C ILE A 244 1.92 -2.57 -3.58
N LYS A 245 1.38 -3.68 -4.05
CA LYS A 245 0.69 -3.82 -5.35
C LYS A 245 -0.77 -4.17 -5.10
N LEU A 246 -1.67 -3.24 -5.37
CA LEU A 246 -3.12 -3.42 -5.22
C LEU A 246 -3.77 -3.76 -6.55
#